data_82544a45cb5b5f03b6eaecb71bae4d84
#
_entry.id   82544a45cb5b5f03b6eaecb71bae4d84
#
_cell.length_a   1.000
_cell.length_b   1.000
_cell.length_c   1.000
_cell.angle_alpha   90.00
_cell.angle_beta   90.00
_cell.angle_gamma   90.00
#
_symmetry.space_group_name_H-M   'P 1'
#
loop_
_entity.id
_entity.type
_entity.pdbx_description
1 polymer ?
#
loop_
_entity_poly.entity_id
_entity_poly.type
_entity_poly.pdbx_seq_one_letter_code
_entity_poly.pdbx_strand_id
1 'polypeptide(L)'
;MNKLKREYQFFKQQTSNVRVLLMTNLLYAFVLPVVEIFVGAYVMRHTSEPVSVAFYQLFMYIGIIATSFVNGFLLRHVSVKVLYAGGILVSGLSMFAMMLVKSLGFVELGIAGFVLGAASGFFWTNRYLLTLNNTTDNSRNYFFGLESFFFSITSITVPLLIGAFISQIDGKEIMGCLIDINGAYRLVTVGVIVVTLFAVAVLWRGKFANPIQKNFLYFRFCTLWKKMLLLASLKGMVQGFLVTAPAILILKLVGDEGTLGLIQGISGTLTAILVYVLGRDATP
;
A
#
# COMPACT_ATOMS: atom_id res chain seq x y z
N MET A 1 19.23 -15.65 -27.05
CA MET A 1 18.40 -14.46 -26.80
C MET A 1 18.43 -14.19 -25.31
N ASN A 2 18.81 -13.00 -24.88
CA ASN A 2 19.00 -12.66 -23.46
C ASN A 2 17.64 -12.81 -22.72
N LYS A 3 17.60 -13.46 -21.53
CA LYS A 3 16.36 -13.69 -20.76
C LYS A 3 15.55 -12.37 -20.58
N LEU A 4 16.24 -11.25 -20.31
CA LEU A 4 15.62 -9.93 -20.20
C LEU A 4 14.91 -9.46 -21.49
N LYS A 5 15.46 -9.75 -22.67
CA LYS A 5 14.80 -9.39 -23.94
C LYS A 5 13.52 -10.21 -24.14
N ARG A 6 13.51 -11.46 -23.73
CA ARG A 6 12.32 -12.33 -23.79
C ARG A 6 11.22 -11.83 -22.86
N GLU A 7 11.56 -11.47 -21.62
CA GLU A 7 10.60 -10.90 -20.66
C GLU A 7 10.01 -9.58 -21.16
N TYR A 8 10.84 -8.69 -21.68
CA TYR A 8 10.37 -7.42 -22.26
C TYR A 8 9.44 -7.63 -23.47
N GLN A 9 9.75 -8.61 -24.34
CA GLN A 9 8.87 -8.96 -25.46
C GLN A 9 7.54 -9.52 -24.96
N PHE A 10 7.55 -10.38 -23.95
CA PHE A 10 6.34 -10.94 -23.37
C PHE A 10 5.47 -9.85 -22.72
N PHE A 11 6.07 -8.90 -21.99
CA PHE A 11 5.37 -7.72 -21.48
C PHE A 11 4.74 -6.89 -22.60
N LYS A 12 5.45 -6.68 -23.71
CA LYS A 12 4.92 -5.95 -24.88
C LYS A 12 3.73 -6.64 -25.55
N GLN A 13 3.68 -7.96 -25.50
CA GLN A 13 2.58 -8.76 -26.06
C GLN A 13 1.29 -8.70 -25.21
N GLN A 14 1.38 -8.27 -23.96
CA GLN A 14 0.20 -8.09 -23.12
C GLN A 14 -0.73 -7.00 -23.66
N THR A 15 -2.02 -7.13 -23.37
CA THR A 15 -3.00 -6.10 -23.78
C THR A 15 -2.65 -4.74 -23.21
N SER A 16 -3.08 -3.67 -23.87
CA SER A 16 -2.82 -2.29 -23.41
C SER A 16 -3.34 -2.07 -21.99
N ASN A 17 -4.52 -2.60 -21.65
CA ASN A 17 -5.09 -2.48 -20.32
C ASN A 17 -4.26 -3.19 -19.24
N VAL A 18 -3.76 -4.41 -19.52
CA VAL A 18 -2.88 -5.15 -18.60
C VAL A 18 -1.59 -4.37 -18.34
N ARG A 19 -0.98 -3.82 -19.38
CA ARG A 19 0.25 -3.01 -19.23
C ARG A 19 0.02 -1.75 -18.42
N VAL A 20 -1.07 -1.02 -18.70
CA VAL A 20 -1.43 0.19 -17.95
C VAL A 20 -1.71 -0.14 -16.49
N LEU A 21 -2.48 -1.19 -16.21
CA LEU A 21 -2.81 -1.59 -14.84
C LEU A 21 -1.55 -2.00 -14.08
N LEU A 22 -0.68 -2.81 -14.71
CA LEU A 22 0.57 -3.22 -14.10
C LEU A 22 1.48 -2.02 -13.78
N MET A 23 1.65 -1.09 -14.74
CA MET A 23 2.46 0.11 -14.50
C MET A 23 1.87 0.99 -13.39
N THR A 24 0.54 1.13 -13.31
CA THR A 24 -0.11 1.85 -12.20
C THR A 24 0.17 1.19 -10.86
N ASN A 25 0.04 -0.16 -10.80
CA ASN A 25 0.31 -0.90 -9.56
C ASN A 25 1.78 -0.81 -9.15
N LEU A 26 2.71 -0.85 -10.12
CA LEU A 26 4.14 -0.70 -9.87
C LEU A 26 4.48 0.69 -9.29
N LEU A 27 3.89 1.74 -9.84
CA LEU A 27 4.06 3.10 -9.31
C LEU A 27 3.51 3.21 -7.88
N TYR A 28 2.34 2.64 -7.64
CA TYR A 28 1.74 2.66 -6.30
C TYR A 28 2.50 1.76 -5.30
N ALA A 29 3.24 0.75 -5.78
CA ALA A 29 4.11 -0.08 -4.95
C ALA A 29 5.19 0.73 -4.21
N PHE A 30 5.61 1.88 -4.73
CA PHE A 30 6.51 2.81 -4.03
C PHE A 30 5.81 3.59 -2.91
N VAL A 31 4.50 3.78 -3.02
CA VAL A 31 3.70 4.52 -2.03
C VAL A 31 3.35 3.66 -0.82
N LEU A 32 3.03 2.38 -1.05
CA LEU A 32 2.55 1.47 -0.01
C LEU A 32 3.45 1.39 1.23
N PRO A 33 4.77 1.15 1.12
CA PRO A 33 5.63 1.05 2.30
C PRO A 33 5.72 2.38 3.07
N VAL A 34 5.59 3.52 2.37
CA VAL A 34 5.57 4.83 3.04
C VAL A 34 4.32 4.97 3.89
N VAL A 35 3.17 4.64 3.32
CA VAL A 35 1.88 4.72 4.01
C VAL A 35 1.79 3.71 5.17
N GLU A 36 2.28 2.50 4.97
CA GLU A 36 2.18 1.42 5.98
C GLU A 36 3.13 1.61 7.16
N ILE A 37 4.34 2.11 6.92
CA ILE A 37 5.40 2.17 7.95
C ILE A 37 5.53 3.59 8.52
N PHE A 38 5.73 4.59 7.64
CA PHE A 38 6.12 5.93 8.09
C PHE A 38 4.94 6.76 8.62
N VAL A 39 3.69 6.42 8.28
CA VAL A 39 2.54 7.07 8.92
C VAL A 39 2.44 6.64 10.38
N GLY A 40 2.63 5.35 10.68
CA GLY A 40 2.69 4.86 12.06
C GLY A 40 3.86 5.47 12.85
N ALA A 41 5.02 5.63 12.20
CA ALA A 41 6.20 6.29 12.75
C ALA A 41 5.90 7.77 13.08
N TYR A 42 5.27 8.49 12.17
CA TYR A 42 4.86 9.88 12.36
C TYR A 42 3.91 10.05 13.56
N VAL A 43 2.88 9.20 13.66
CA VAL A 43 1.96 9.21 14.80
C VAL A 43 2.70 8.93 16.12
N MET A 44 3.55 7.90 16.15
CA MET A 44 4.31 7.55 17.34
C MET A 44 5.22 8.69 17.81
N ARG A 45 5.89 9.38 16.89
CA ARG A 45 6.77 10.50 17.21
C ARG A 45 6.03 11.70 17.79
N HIS A 46 4.81 11.99 17.32
CA HIS A 46 4.05 13.16 17.74
C HIS A 46 3.21 12.92 19.01
N THR A 47 2.83 11.68 19.26
CA THR A 47 2.00 11.36 20.44
C THR A 47 2.81 10.72 21.57
N SER A 48 3.97 10.13 21.24
CA SER A 48 4.81 9.34 22.16
C SER A 48 4.06 8.15 22.80
N GLU A 49 2.83 7.87 22.36
CA GLU A 49 1.94 6.86 22.94
C GLU A 49 1.67 5.72 21.96
N PRO A 50 2.06 4.46 22.26
CA PRO A 50 1.73 3.30 21.43
C PRO A 50 0.23 3.12 21.18
N VAL A 51 -0.61 3.52 22.14
CA VAL A 51 -2.08 3.43 22.03
C VAL A 51 -2.61 4.29 20.88
N SER A 52 -2.02 5.46 20.65
CA SER A 52 -2.40 6.35 19.55
C SER A 52 -2.17 5.71 18.19
N VAL A 53 -1.05 5.00 18.01
CA VAL A 53 -0.76 4.24 16.78
C VAL A 53 -1.76 3.10 16.60
N ALA A 54 -2.02 2.33 17.66
CA ALA A 54 -2.98 1.24 17.61
C ALA A 54 -4.40 1.74 17.30
N PHE A 55 -4.80 2.88 17.89
CA PHE A 55 -6.09 3.52 17.62
C PHE A 55 -6.22 3.97 16.16
N TYR A 56 -5.19 4.64 15.64
CA TYR A 56 -5.13 5.01 14.21
C TYR A 56 -5.28 3.78 13.30
N GLN A 57 -4.54 2.70 13.58
CA GLN A 57 -4.60 1.45 12.82
C GLN A 57 -5.99 0.78 12.91
N LEU A 58 -6.62 0.80 14.07
CA LEU A 58 -7.98 0.29 14.25
C LEU A 58 -8.97 0.99 13.31
N PHE A 59 -8.95 2.31 13.28
CA PHE A 59 -9.84 3.08 12.40
C PHE A 59 -9.49 2.89 10.92
N MET A 60 -8.23 2.69 10.59
CA MET A 60 -7.82 2.33 9.23
C MET A 60 -8.45 0.99 8.81
N TYR A 61 -8.40 -0.04 9.65
CA TYR A 61 -9.04 -1.33 9.32
C TYR A 61 -10.58 -1.22 9.26
N ILE A 62 -11.20 -0.44 10.12
CA ILE A 62 -12.64 -0.14 10.04
C ILE A 62 -12.97 0.53 8.70
N GLY A 63 -12.16 1.49 8.25
CA GLY A 63 -12.30 2.15 6.96
C GLY A 63 -12.20 1.17 5.78
N ILE A 64 -11.24 0.25 5.79
CA ILE A 64 -11.10 -0.80 4.77
C ILE A 64 -12.36 -1.65 4.69
N ILE A 65 -12.87 -2.13 5.83
CA ILE A 65 -14.07 -2.97 5.90
C ILE A 65 -15.29 -2.21 5.38
N ALA A 66 -15.55 -1.00 5.91
CA ALA A 66 -16.68 -0.18 5.51
C ALA A 66 -16.68 0.09 4.00
N THR A 67 -15.52 0.45 3.46
CA THR A 67 -15.39 0.77 2.04
C THR A 67 -15.55 -0.46 1.15
N SER A 68 -15.17 -1.65 1.59
CA SER A 68 -15.38 -2.88 0.83
C SER A 68 -16.87 -3.13 0.55
N PHE A 69 -17.76 -2.81 1.50
CA PHE A 69 -19.20 -2.86 1.30
C PHE A 69 -19.71 -1.71 0.43
N VAL A 70 -19.28 -0.48 0.73
CA VAL A 70 -19.67 0.73 0.00
C VAL A 70 -19.24 0.66 -1.46
N ASN A 71 -18.08 0.07 -1.75
CA ASN A 71 -17.56 -0.09 -3.11
C ASN A 71 -18.55 -0.86 -4.02
N GLY A 72 -19.15 -1.94 -3.51
CA GLY A 72 -20.14 -2.70 -4.26
C GLY A 72 -21.39 -1.87 -4.63
N PHE A 73 -21.82 -0.97 -3.76
CA PHE A 73 -22.90 -0.04 -4.03
C PHE A 73 -22.49 1.04 -5.04
N LEU A 74 -21.31 1.65 -4.84
CA LEU A 74 -20.81 2.73 -5.70
C LEU A 74 -20.54 2.28 -7.14
N LEU A 75 -20.10 1.04 -7.34
CA LEU A 75 -19.89 0.49 -8.68
C LEU A 75 -21.13 0.47 -9.58
N ARG A 76 -22.33 0.65 -9.02
CA ARG A 76 -23.57 0.81 -9.79
C ARG A 76 -23.65 2.15 -10.50
N HIS A 77 -22.99 3.18 -9.97
CA HIS A 77 -23.11 4.56 -10.42
C HIS A 77 -21.76 5.12 -10.92
N VAL A 78 -20.66 4.60 -10.40
CA VAL A 78 -19.30 5.09 -10.65
C VAL A 78 -18.45 3.99 -11.30
N SER A 79 -17.63 4.34 -12.27
CA SER A 79 -16.78 3.35 -12.93
C SER A 79 -15.71 2.82 -11.99
N VAL A 80 -15.36 1.53 -12.15
CA VAL A 80 -14.29 0.86 -11.39
C VAL A 80 -12.96 1.62 -11.50
N LYS A 81 -12.67 2.22 -12.66
CA LYS A 81 -11.48 3.04 -12.90
C LYS A 81 -11.43 4.28 -12.01
N VAL A 82 -12.56 4.97 -11.85
CA VAL A 82 -12.66 6.18 -11.01
C VAL A 82 -12.51 5.83 -9.53
N LEU A 83 -13.16 4.75 -9.06
CA LEU A 83 -13.02 4.30 -7.68
C LEU A 83 -11.58 3.86 -7.36
N TYR A 84 -10.93 3.18 -8.30
CA TYR A 84 -9.54 2.80 -8.17
C TYR A 84 -8.59 4.00 -8.13
N ALA A 85 -8.78 4.96 -9.05
CA ALA A 85 -8.02 6.22 -9.06
C ALA A 85 -8.24 7.02 -7.77
N GLY A 86 -9.49 7.09 -7.30
CA GLY A 86 -9.84 7.72 -6.03
C GLY A 86 -9.11 7.11 -4.83
N GLY A 87 -9.03 5.77 -4.76
CA GLY A 87 -8.25 5.07 -3.74
C GLY A 87 -6.77 5.49 -3.75
N ILE A 88 -6.15 5.54 -4.92
CA ILE A 88 -4.75 5.96 -5.08
C ILE A 88 -4.54 7.43 -4.64
N LEU A 89 -5.38 8.34 -5.13
CA LEU A 89 -5.23 9.78 -4.83
C LEU A 89 -5.52 10.10 -3.36
N VAL A 90 -6.62 9.56 -2.82
CA VAL A 90 -7.03 9.83 -1.44
C VAL A 90 -6.00 9.29 -0.45
N SER A 91 -5.30 8.19 -0.75
CA SER A 91 -4.23 7.70 0.13
C SER A 91 -3.08 8.71 0.29
N GLY A 92 -2.62 9.31 -0.80
CA GLY A 92 -1.59 10.35 -0.76
C GLY A 92 -2.07 11.64 -0.09
N LEU A 93 -3.29 12.09 -0.41
CA LEU A 93 -3.87 13.30 0.16
C LEU A 93 -4.19 13.16 1.65
N SER A 94 -4.65 12.00 2.11
CA SER A 94 -4.94 11.76 3.53
C SER A 94 -3.67 11.81 4.39
N MET A 95 -2.57 11.26 3.88
CA MET A 95 -1.27 11.37 4.52
C MET A 95 -0.83 12.83 4.65
N PHE A 96 -0.98 13.62 3.59
CA PHE A 96 -0.65 15.04 3.60
C PHE A 96 -1.55 15.83 4.57
N ALA A 97 -2.86 15.59 4.52
CA ALA A 97 -3.82 16.23 5.42
C ALA A 97 -3.50 15.98 6.90
N MET A 98 -3.12 14.75 7.25
CA MET A 98 -2.71 14.41 8.62
C MET A 98 -1.50 15.22 9.07
N MET A 99 -0.54 15.50 8.20
CA MET A 99 0.66 16.30 8.54
C MET A 99 0.40 17.81 8.64
N LEU A 100 -0.77 18.28 8.21
CA LEU A 100 -1.21 19.67 8.41
C LEU A 100 -1.94 19.89 9.73
N VAL A 101 -2.37 18.83 10.40
CA VAL A 101 -3.06 18.89 11.68
C VAL A 101 -2.06 19.23 12.78
N LYS A 102 -2.38 20.27 13.57
CA LYS A 102 -1.48 20.79 14.62
C LYS A 102 -1.45 19.92 15.89
N SER A 103 -2.52 19.20 16.16
CA SER A 103 -2.63 18.29 17.31
C SER A 103 -3.18 16.93 16.84
N LEU A 104 -2.52 15.85 17.22
CA LEU A 104 -2.97 14.49 16.93
C LEU A 104 -3.76 13.92 18.12
N GLY A 105 -4.96 14.45 18.33
CA GLY A 105 -5.90 13.87 19.29
C GLY A 105 -6.56 12.59 18.75
N PHE A 106 -7.29 11.89 19.61
CA PHE A 106 -7.96 10.63 19.21
C PHE A 106 -8.97 10.82 18.08
N VAL A 107 -9.67 11.96 18.02
CA VAL A 107 -10.65 12.25 16.96
C VAL A 107 -9.95 12.43 15.63
N GLU A 108 -8.89 13.23 15.57
CA GLU A 108 -8.10 13.49 14.37
C GLU A 108 -7.44 12.20 13.86
N LEU A 109 -6.88 11.41 14.77
CA LEU A 109 -6.30 10.10 14.44
C LEU A 109 -7.36 9.12 13.90
N GLY A 110 -8.54 9.09 14.51
CA GLY A 110 -9.65 8.26 14.05
C GLY A 110 -10.11 8.64 12.64
N ILE A 111 -10.29 9.93 12.38
CA ILE A 111 -10.68 10.43 11.04
C ILE A 111 -9.58 10.14 10.02
N ALA A 112 -8.32 10.45 10.32
CA ALA A 112 -7.20 10.22 9.41
C ALA A 112 -7.03 8.72 9.10
N GLY A 113 -7.11 7.86 10.13
CA GLY A 113 -7.09 6.41 9.95
C GLY A 113 -8.24 5.91 9.09
N PHE A 114 -9.47 6.35 9.37
CA PHE A 114 -10.64 5.96 8.60
C PHE A 114 -10.55 6.38 7.13
N VAL A 115 -10.13 7.61 6.84
CA VAL A 115 -9.98 8.12 5.46
C VAL A 115 -8.92 7.34 4.70
N LEU A 116 -7.75 7.07 5.32
CA LEU A 116 -6.71 6.26 4.70
C LEU A 116 -7.18 4.81 4.49
N GLY A 117 -7.89 4.26 5.48
CA GLY A 117 -8.48 2.94 5.38
C GLY A 117 -9.51 2.83 4.24
N ALA A 118 -10.36 3.85 4.09
CA ALA A 118 -11.30 3.93 2.98
C ALA A 118 -10.59 3.99 1.62
N ALA A 119 -9.54 4.80 1.51
CA ALA A 119 -8.71 4.86 0.32
C ALA A 119 -8.07 3.50 -0.02
N SER A 120 -7.51 2.81 0.98
CA SER A 120 -6.94 1.47 0.83
C SER A 120 -7.99 0.44 0.42
N GLY A 121 -9.20 0.49 1.00
CA GLY A 121 -10.31 -0.38 0.62
C GLY A 121 -10.72 -0.20 -0.84
N PHE A 122 -10.83 1.04 -1.33
CA PHE A 122 -11.06 1.32 -2.74
C PHE A 122 -9.93 0.82 -3.63
N PHE A 123 -8.67 1.04 -3.22
CA PHE A 123 -7.51 0.56 -3.97
C PHE A 123 -7.53 -0.97 -4.12
N TRP A 124 -7.52 -1.71 -3.01
CA TRP A 124 -7.39 -3.17 -3.04
C TRP A 124 -8.57 -3.86 -3.73
N THR A 125 -9.80 -3.43 -3.43
CA THR A 125 -11.01 -4.05 -4.03
C THR A 125 -11.03 -3.84 -5.54
N ASN A 126 -10.82 -2.62 -6.00
CA ASN A 126 -10.91 -2.31 -7.44
C ASN A 126 -9.68 -2.79 -8.22
N ARG A 127 -8.50 -2.87 -7.59
CA ARG A 127 -7.32 -3.53 -8.17
C ARG A 127 -7.61 -4.98 -8.54
N TYR A 128 -8.19 -5.75 -7.61
CA TYR A 128 -8.55 -7.14 -7.91
C TYR A 128 -9.61 -7.25 -9.00
N LEU A 129 -10.64 -6.41 -8.99
CA LEU A 129 -11.67 -6.38 -10.03
C LEU A 129 -11.07 -6.06 -11.41
N LEU A 130 -10.25 -5.03 -11.50
CA LEU A 130 -9.58 -4.66 -12.75
C LEU A 130 -8.65 -5.75 -13.25
N THR A 131 -7.89 -6.39 -12.37
CA THR A 131 -7.00 -7.50 -12.74
C THR A 131 -7.80 -8.68 -13.28
N LEU A 132 -8.85 -9.12 -12.59
CA LEU A 132 -9.68 -10.24 -13.00
C LEU A 132 -10.35 -10.00 -14.37
N ASN A 133 -10.85 -8.78 -14.59
CA ASN A 133 -11.56 -8.44 -15.82
C ASN A 133 -10.64 -8.25 -17.04
N ASN A 134 -9.35 -7.98 -16.83
CA ASN A 134 -8.42 -7.67 -17.92
C ASN A 134 -7.35 -8.75 -18.14
N THR A 135 -7.26 -9.76 -17.28
CA THR A 135 -6.34 -10.89 -17.42
C THR A 135 -7.07 -12.17 -17.76
N THR A 136 -6.43 -13.03 -18.57
CA THR A 136 -6.82 -14.42 -18.78
C THR A 136 -6.07 -15.32 -17.81
N ASP A 137 -6.48 -16.57 -17.64
CA ASP A 137 -5.82 -17.51 -16.71
C ASP A 137 -4.32 -17.67 -17.03
N ASN A 138 -3.93 -17.66 -18.31
CA ASN A 138 -2.53 -17.74 -18.72
C ASN A 138 -1.72 -16.46 -18.39
N SER A 139 -2.31 -15.29 -18.51
CA SER A 139 -1.63 -14.01 -18.26
C SER A 139 -1.70 -13.57 -16.80
N ARG A 140 -2.63 -14.13 -16.02
CA ARG A 140 -2.87 -13.76 -14.62
C ARG A 140 -1.70 -14.14 -13.72
N ASN A 141 -1.14 -15.32 -13.89
CA ASN A 141 0.03 -15.77 -13.12
C ASN A 141 1.24 -14.88 -13.40
N TYR A 142 1.46 -14.50 -14.66
CA TYR A 142 2.50 -13.55 -15.01
C TYR A 142 2.28 -12.18 -14.37
N PHE A 143 1.06 -11.67 -14.47
CA PHE A 143 0.69 -10.37 -13.87
C PHE A 143 0.98 -10.34 -12.38
N PHE A 144 0.45 -11.30 -11.61
CA PHE A 144 0.68 -11.36 -10.17
C PHE A 144 2.13 -11.69 -9.80
N GLY A 145 2.83 -12.49 -10.60
CA GLY A 145 4.25 -12.79 -10.39
C GLY A 145 5.11 -11.53 -10.50
N LEU A 146 4.92 -10.76 -11.57
CA LEU A 146 5.67 -9.53 -11.80
C LEU A 146 5.32 -8.47 -10.76
N GLU A 147 4.04 -8.31 -10.43
CA GLU A 147 3.58 -7.39 -9.41
C GLU A 147 4.14 -7.74 -8.02
N SER A 148 4.08 -9.01 -7.61
CA SER A 148 4.63 -9.47 -6.32
C SER A 148 6.14 -9.27 -6.24
N PHE A 149 6.86 -9.48 -7.34
CA PHE A 149 8.29 -9.20 -7.42
C PHE A 149 8.59 -7.73 -7.14
N PHE A 150 7.85 -6.80 -7.76
CA PHE A 150 8.03 -5.38 -7.52
C PHE A 150 7.60 -4.95 -6.13
N PHE A 151 6.49 -5.47 -5.60
CA PHE A 151 6.11 -5.21 -4.21
C PHE A 151 7.16 -5.68 -3.22
N SER A 152 7.80 -6.82 -3.47
CA SER A 152 8.89 -7.31 -2.63
C SER A 152 10.11 -6.39 -2.69
N ILE A 153 10.49 -5.93 -3.87
CA ILE A 153 11.62 -4.98 -4.02
C ILE A 153 11.30 -3.65 -3.31
N THR A 154 10.12 -3.09 -3.55
CA THR A 154 9.75 -1.80 -2.95
C THR A 154 9.58 -1.88 -1.44
N SER A 155 9.09 -2.99 -0.89
CA SER A 155 8.96 -3.20 0.55
C SER A 155 10.32 -3.28 1.27
N ILE A 156 11.40 -3.58 0.55
CA ILE A 156 12.77 -3.57 1.06
C ILE A 156 13.45 -2.21 0.83
N THR A 157 13.40 -1.73 -0.42
CA THR A 157 14.18 -0.56 -0.83
C THR A 157 13.58 0.76 -0.36
N VAL A 158 12.25 0.89 -0.38
CA VAL A 158 11.59 2.16 -0.01
C VAL A 158 11.79 2.50 1.47
N PRO A 159 11.60 1.60 2.44
CA PRO A 159 11.86 1.91 3.84
C PRO A 159 13.32 2.33 4.10
N LEU A 160 14.28 1.65 3.46
CA LEU A 160 15.71 2.02 3.56
C LEU A 160 15.96 3.43 3.04
N LEU A 161 15.46 3.76 1.85
CA LEU A 161 15.69 5.06 1.23
C LEU A 161 14.97 6.18 1.99
N ILE A 162 13.72 5.98 2.38
CA ILE A 162 12.93 6.99 3.09
C ILE A 162 13.43 7.20 4.52
N GLY A 163 13.78 6.12 5.23
CA GLY A 163 14.35 6.21 6.57
C GLY A 163 15.67 6.97 6.56
N ALA A 164 16.59 6.61 5.64
CA ALA A 164 17.85 7.31 5.45
C ALA A 164 17.64 8.78 5.04
N PHE A 165 16.68 9.07 4.17
CA PHE A 165 16.35 10.42 3.74
C PHE A 165 15.87 11.28 4.91
N ILE A 166 14.90 10.79 5.71
CA ILE A 166 14.38 11.52 6.87
C ILE A 166 15.51 11.78 7.88
N SER A 167 16.27 10.76 8.24
CA SER A 167 17.37 10.86 9.20
C SER A 167 18.50 11.79 8.74
N GLN A 168 18.79 11.85 7.44
CA GLN A 168 19.85 12.70 6.91
C GLN A 168 19.47 14.17 6.72
N ILE A 169 18.18 14.46 6.52
CA ILE A 169 17.67 15.81 6.25
C ILE A 169 17.34 16.55 7.56
N ASP A 170 17.00 15.81 8.59
CA ASP A 170 16.68 16.38 9.90
C ASP A 170 17.85 17.25 10.42
N GLY A 171 17.55 18.50 10.76
CA GLY A 171 18.55 19.47 11.24
C GLY A 171 19.44 20.09 10.16
N LYS A 172 19.23 19.79 8.85
CA LYS A 172 19.99 20.45 7.77
C LYS A 172 19.33 21.73 7.28
N GLU A 173 20.17 22.67 6.94
CA GLU A 173 19.77 23.90 6.25
C GLU A 173 19.78 23.67 4.74
N ILE A 174 18.61 23.78 4.10
CA ILE A 174 18.46 23.67 2.65
C ILE A 174 17.80 24.95 2.12
N MET A 175 18.49 25.63 1.22
CA MET A 175 18.04 26.91 0.62
C MET A 175 17.70 27.99 1.66
N GLY A 176 18.46 28.07 2.77
CA GLY A 176 18.24 29.05 3.83
C GLY A 176 17.12 28.71 4.82
N CYS A 177 16.51 27.54 4.70
CA CYS A 177 15.51 27.03 5.64
C CYS A 177 16.05 25.81 6.38
N LEU A 178 16.00 25.85 7.71
CA LEU A 178 16.33 24.71 8.55
C LEU A 178 15.17 23.70 8.49
N ILE A 179 15.45 22.51 7.98
CA ILE A 179 14.44 21.46 7.85
C ILE A 179 14.47 20.64 9.12
N ASP A 180 13.38 20.69 9.89
CA ASP A 180 13.13 19.80 11.01
C ASP A 180 12.53 18.46 10.52
N ILE A 181 12.40 17.53 11.45
CA ILE A 181 11.83 16.20 11.15
C ILE A 181 10.43 16.28 10.51
N ASN A 182 9.61 17.26 10.91
CA ASN A 182 8.29 17.47 10.32
C ASN A 182 8.40 17.93 8.86
N GLY A 183 9.38 18.78 8.57
CA GLY A 183 9.74 19.20 7.23
C GLY A 183 10.15 18.01 6.35
N ALA A 184 10.97 17.10 6.89
CA ALA A 184 11.36 15.87 6.21
C ALA A 184 10.17 14.98 5.86
N TYR A 185 9.26 14.75 6.82
CA TYR A 185 8.01 14.01 6.57
C TYR A 185 7.12 14.69 5.51
N ARG A 186 7.01 16.03 5.54
CA ARG A 186 6.25 16.78 4.52
C ARG A 186 6.84 16.59 3.12
N LEU A 187 8.17 16.62 2.99
CA LEU A 187 8.84 16.38 1.71
C LEU A 187 8.55 14.96 1.17
N VAL A 188 8.63 13.95 2.04
CA VAL A 188 8.27 12.57 1.68
C VAL A 188 6.83 12.52 1.20
N THR A 189 5.91 13.18 1.89
CA THR A 189 4.49 13.19 1.54
C THR A 189 4.21 13.88 0.21
N VAL A 190 4.93 14.97 -0.09
CA VAL A 190 4.86 15.63 -1.42
C VAL A 190 5.32 14.64 -2.50
N GLY A 191 6.41 13.91 -2.26
CA GLY A 191 6.87 12.84 -3.15
C GLY A 191 5.79 11.77 -3.39
N VAL A 192 5.11 11.33 -2.33
CA VAL A 192 3.97 10.40 -2.41
C VAL A 192 2.85 10.94 -3.28
N ILE A 193 2.48 12.22 -3.11
CA ILE A 193 1.43 12.86 -3.93
C ILE A 193 1.85 12.89 -5.41
N VAL A 194 3.08 13.25 -5.71
CA VAL A 194 3.58 13.27 -7.10
C VAL A 194 3.50 11.88 -7.73
N VAL A 195 3.92 10.84 -7.00
CA VAL A 195 3.86 9.45 -7.49
C VAL A 195 2.40 9.01 -7.67
N THR A 196 1.48 9.32 -6.75
CA THR A 196 0.06 8.96 -6.87
C THR A 196 -0.61 9.68 -8.05
N LEU A 197 -0.32 10.95 -8.27
CA LEU A 197 -0.79 11.70 -9.44
C LEU A 197 -0.29 11.08 -10.75
N PHE A 198 0.99 10.70 -10.80
CA PHE A 198 1.57 10.05 -11.97
C PHE A 198 0.97 8.66 -12.20
N ALA A 199 0.75 7.88 -11.14
CA ALA A 199 0.08 6.58 -11.23
C ALA A 199 -1.34 6.70 -11.81
N VAL A 200 -2.10 7.71 -11.37
CA VAL A 200 -3.44 7.99 -11.89
C VAL A 200 -3.39 8.49 -13.34
N ALA A 201 -2.43 9.33 -13.69
CA ALA A 201 -2.23 9.76 -15.08
C ALA A 201 -1.95 8.59 -16.03
N VAL A 202 -1.16 7.61 -15.57
CA VAL A 202 -0.92 6.35 -16.31
C VAL A 202 -2.21 5.55 -16.41
N LEU A 203 -2.96 5.38 -15.31
CA LEU A 203 -4.23 4.66 -15.29
C LEU A 203 -5.25 5.23 -16.28
N TRP A 204 -5.25 6.55 -16.45
CA TRP A 204 -6.21 7.23 -17.36
C TRP A 204 -6.04 6.82 -18.82
N ARG A 205 -4.86 6.34 -19.21
CA ARG A 205 -4.59 5.82 -20.58
C ARG A 205 -5.28 4.49 -20.86
N GLY A 206 -5.70 3.74 -19.83
CA GLY A 206 -6.42 2.46 -19.99
C GLY A 206 -7.91 2.66 -20.26
N LYS A 207 -8.50 1.78 -21.06
CA LYS A 207 -9.92 1.71 -21.32
C LYS A 207 -10.49 0.47 -20.63
N PHE A 208 -11.00 0.66 -19.41
CA PHE A 208 -11.52 -0.43 -18.59
C PHE A 208 -13.04 -0.49 -18.65
N ALA A 209 -13.59 -1.66 -18.96
CA ALA A 209 -15.01 -1.90 -18.86
C ALA A 209 -15.42 -2.06 -17.39
N ASN A 210 -16.62 -1.58 -17.05
CA ASN A 210 -17.19 -1.86 -15.74
C ASN A 210 -17.61 -3.32 -15.63
N PRO A 211 -17.33 -3.99 -14.50
CA PRO A 211 -17.80 -5.35 -14.28
C PRO A 211 -19.32 -5.41 -14.25
N ILE A 212 -19.89 -6.54 -14.71
CA ILE A 212 -21.32 -6.79 -14.61
C ILE A 212 -21.68 -6.89 -13.12
N GLN A 213 -22.57 -6.01 -12.68
CA GLN A 213 -23.00 -5.95 -11.28
C GLN A 213 -23.96 -7.09 -10.96
N LYS A 214 -23.60 -7.90 -9.97
CA LYS A 214 -24.51 -8.84 -9.29
C LYS A 214 -24.87 -8.28 -7.91
N ASN A 215 -25.72 -8.99 -7.16
CA ASN A 215 -26.02 -8.60 -5.78
C ASN A 215 -24.72 -8.53 -4.96
N PHE A 216 -24.38 -7.35 -4.46
CA PHE A 216 -23.14 -7.13 -3.71
C PHE A 216 -23.19 -7.64 -2.25
N LEU A 217 -24.39 -7.87 -1.70
CA LEU A 217 -24.62 -8.47 -0.39
C LEU A 217 -24.94 -9.97 -0.51
N TYR A 218 -24.06 -10.73 -1.16
CA TYR A 218 -24.23 -12.16 -1.32
C TYR A 218 -23.33 -12.93 -0.34
N PHE A 219 -23.94 -13.43 0.74
CA PHE A 219 -23.22 -14.13 1.82
C PHE A 219 -23.39 -15.67 1.80
N ARG A 220 -23.90 -16.24 0.70
CA ARG A 220 -24.01 -17.69 0.56
C ARG A 220 -22.69 -18.27 0.05
N PHE A 221 -21.83 -18.68 0.97
CA PHE A 221 -20.54 -19.26 0.65
C PHE A 221 -20.57 -20.78 0.75
N CYS A 222 -19.96 -21.47 -0.21
CA CYS A 222 -19.71 -22.90 -0.12
C CYS A 222 -18.66 -23.20 0.98
N THR A 223 -18.57 -24.47 1.40
CA THR A 223 -17.69 -24.90 2.49
C THR A 223 -16.21 -24.54 2.24
N LEU A 224 -15.76 -24.65 0.98
CA LEU A 224 -14.39 -24.28 0.61
C LEU A 224 -14.14 -22.79 0.85
N TRP A 225 -15.06 -21.91 0.42
CA TRP A 225 -14.93 -20.47 0.64
C TRP A 225 -14.92 -20.09 2.12
N LYS A 226 -15.71 -20.76 2.96
CA LYS A 226 -15.69 -20.54 4.42
C LYS A 226 -14.31 -20.83 5.01
N LYS A 227 -13.67 -21.95 4.60
CA LYS A 227 -12.30 -22.27 5.01
C LYS A 227 -11.28 -21.23 4.54
N MET A 228 -11.40 -20.78 3.28
CA MET A 228 -10.54 -19.71 2.73
C MET A 228 -10.71 -18.40 3.47
N LEU A 229 -11.93 -18.01 3.83
CA LEU A 229 -12.20 -16.81 4.63
C LEU A 229 -11.58 -16.90 6.03
N LEU A 230 -11.65 -18.07 6.68
CA LEU A 230 -11.01 -18.30 7.97
C LEU A 230 -9.48 -18.11 7.86
N LEU A 231 -8.85 -18.74 6.86
CA LEU A 231 -7.41 -18.59 6.63
C LEU A 231 -7.03 -17.13 6.31
N ALA A 232 -7.83 -16.44 5.51
CA ALA A 232 -7.61 -15.02 5.21
C ALA A 232 -7.74 -14.14 6.47
N SER A 233 -8.68 -14.44 7.36
CA SER A 233 -8.85 -13.74 8.64
C SER A 233 -7.64 -13.94 9.56
N LEU A 234 -7.17 -15.18 9.72
CA LEU A 234 -5.97 -15.50 10.50
C LEU A 234 -4.73 -14.78 9.94
N LYS A 235 -4.55 -14.83 8.61
CA LYS A 235 -3.48 -14.08 7.93
C LYS A 235 -3.59 -12.57 8.20
N GLY A 236 -4.80 -12.01 8.14
CA GLY A 236 -5.03 -10.59 8.41
C GLY A 236 -4.64 -10.18 9.83
N MET A 237 -4.94 -11.00 10.83
CA MET A 237 -4.54 -10.75 12.22
C MET A 237 -3.02 -10.71 12.38
N VAL A 238 -2.31 -11.69 11.81
CA VAL A 238 -0.83 -11.74 11.84
C VAL A 238 -0.24 -10.55 11.11
N GLN A 239 -0.76 -10.21 9.94
CA GLN A 239 -0.27 -9.09 9.15
C GLN A 239 -0.50 -7.75 9.85
N GLY A 240 -1.65 -7.56 10.51
CA GLY A 240 -1.91 -6.37 11.31
C GLY A 240 -0.89 -6.16 12.42
N PHE A 241 -0.53 -7.24 13.14
CA PHE A 241 0.53 -7.20 14.13
C PHE A 241 1.90 -6.86 13.53
N LEU A 242 2.28 -7.50 12.41
CA LEU A 242 3.57 -7.30 11.74
C LEU A 242 3.74 -5.88 11.17
N VAL A 243 2.66 -5.21 10.82
CA VAL A 243 2.71 -3.81 10.33
C VAL A 243 2.81 -2.83 11.50
N THR A 244 2.10 -3.07 12.59
CA THR A 244 1.96 -2.11 13.70
C THR A 244 3.09 -2.22 14.73
N ALA A 245 3.41 -3.44 15.17
CA ALA A 245 4.33 -3.64 16.28
C ALA A 245 5.77 -3.20 16.00
N PRO A 246 6.40 -3.48 14.85
CA PRO A 246 7.77 -3.06 14.59
C PRO A 246 7.96 -1.56 14.61
N ALA A 247 7.06 -0.79 14.01
CA ALA A 247 7.14 0.67 14.00
C ALA A 247 7.11 1.24 15.43
N ILE A 248 6.19 0.74 16.28
CA ILE A 248 6.09 1.15 17.67
C ILE A 248 7.36 0.77 18.44
N LEU A 249 7.80 -0.47 18.36
CA LEU A 249 8.92 -0.99 19.13
C LEU A 249 10.23 -0.30 18.75
N ILE A 250 10.52 -0.16 17.46
CA ILE A 250 11.77 0.43 16.98
C ILE A 250 11.84 1.91 17.37
N LEU A 251 10.79 2.69 17.13
CA LEU A 251 10.79 4.10 17.51
C LEU A 251 10.81 4.32 19.02
N LYS A 252 10.17 3.44 19.81
CA LYS A 252 10.22 3.54 21.27
C LYS A 252 11.60 3.18 21.85
N LEU A 253 12.28 2.20 21.27
CA LEU A 253 13.57 1.72 21.78
C LEU A 253 14.77 2.50 21.23
N VAL A 254 14.71 2.92 19.98
CA VAL A 254 15.85 3.55 19.26
C VAL A 254 15.56 5.01 18.92
N GLY A 255 14.30 5.35 18.58
CA GLY A 255 13.87 6.73 18.35
C GLY A 255 14.31 7.34 17.01
N ASP A 256 14.77 6.52 16.05
CA ASP A 256 15.31 6.97 14.77
C ASP A 256 14.66 6.27 13.58
N GLU A 257 14.22 7.06 12.59
CA GLU A 257 13.59 6.59 11.35
C GLU A 257 14.58 5.91 10.42
N GLY A 258 15.84 6.29 10.44
CA GLY A 258 16.90 5.64 9.68
C GLY A 258 17.04 4.18 10.11
N THR A 259 17.11 3.94 11.42
CA THR A 259 17.13 2.59 12.02
C THR A 259 15.85 1.82 11.73
N LEU A 260 14.68 2.47 11.78
CA LEU A 260 13.40 1.84 11.38
C LEU A 260 13.46 1.33 9.94
N GLY A 261 13.90 2.17 9.00
CA GLY A 261 14.05 1.80 7.60
C GLY A 261 15.05 0.67 7.39
N LEU A 262 16.18 0.70 8.09
CA LEU A 262 17.22 -0.32 8.00
C LEU A 262 16.73 -1.68 8.52
N ILE A 263 16.09 -1.73 9.67
CA ILE A 263 15.54 -2.96 10.25
C ILE A 263 14.47 -3.55 9.33
N GLN A 264 13.59 -2.72 8.79
CA GLN A 264 12.57 -3.17 7.83
C GLN A 264 13.20 -3.71 6.54
N GLY A 265 14.21 -3.06 6.01
CA GLY A 265 14.93 -3.51 4.82
C GLY A 265 15.65 -4.84 5.03
N ILE A 266 16.36 -5.01 6.16
CA ILE A 266 17.03 -6.28 6.50
C ILE A 266 16.01 -7.39 6.69
N SER A 267 14.95 -7.16 7.46
CA SER A 267 13.87 -8.12 7.70
C SER A 267 13.20 -8.55 6.40
N GLY A 268 12.89 -7.59 5.51
CA GLY A 268 12.33 -7.86 4.19
C GLY A 268 13.26 -8.71 3.33
N THR A 269 14.56 -8.42 3.34
CA THR A 269 15.58 -9.20 2.61
C THR A 269 15.67 -10.64 3.13
N LEU A 270 15.74 -10.82 4.44
CA LEU A 270 15.74 -12.15 5.05
C LEU A 270 14.48 -12.93 4.72
N THR A 271 13.32 -12.28 4.77
CA THR A 271 12.03 -12.88 4.39
C THR A 271 12.04 -13.32 2.93
N ALA A 272 12.53 -12.49 2.01
CA ALA A 272 12.62 -12.83 0.59
C ALA A 272 13.53 -14.05 0.34
N ILE A 273 14.67 -14.14 1.04
CA ILE A 273 15.59 -15.29 0.97
C ILE A 273 14.91 -16.54 1.49
N LEU A 274 14.26 -16.48 2.66
CA LEU A 274 13.55 -17.62 3.25
C LEU A 274 12.43 -18.13 2.35
N VAL A 275 11.61 -17.22 1.80
CA VAL A 275 10.52 -17.57 0.87
C VAL A 275 11.08 -18.22 -0.40
N TYR A 276 12.21 -17.73 -0.92
CA TYR A 276 12.86 -18.33 -2.08
C TYR A 276 13.36 -19.75 -1.78
N VAL A 277 14.06 -19.96 -0.65
CA VAL A 277 14.59 -21.28 -0.25
C VAL A 277 13.46 -22.27 -0.05
N LEU A 278 12.44 -21.89 0.77
CA LEU A 278 11.27 -22.74 1.03
C LEU A 278 10.49 -23.05 -0.25
N GLY A 279 10.33 -22.07 -1.14
CA GLY A 279 9.63 -22.26 -2.41
C GLY A 279 10.39 -23.17 -3.38
N ARG A 280 11.71 -23.15 -3.33
CA ARG A 280 12.55 -24.06 -4.14
C ARG A 280 12.45 -25.51 -3.67
N ASP A 281 12.42 -25.71 -2.36
CA ASP A 281 12.44 -27.05 -1.76
C ASP A 281 11.02 -27.63 -1.59
N ALA A 282 9.98 -26.80 -1.75
CA ALA A 282 8.59 -27.23 -1.79
C ALA A 282 8.26 -27.81 -3.19
N THR A 283 8.68 -29.04 -3.43
CA THR A 283 8.17 -29.83 -4.55
C THR A 283 6.81 -30.39 -4.20
N PRO A 284 5.82 -30.37 -5.16
CA PRO A 284 4.51 -30.96 -4.92
C PRO A 284 4.56 -32.48 -4.78
#